data_9c1230fd87fd85f594f158753ed01f44
#
_entry.id   9c1230fd87fd85f594f158753ed01f44
#
_cell.length_a   1.000
_cell.length_b   1.000
_cell.length_c   1.000
_cell.angle_alpha   90.00
_cell.angle_beta   90.00
_cell.angle_gamma   90.00
#
_symmetry.space_group_name_H-M   'P 1'
#
loop_
_entity.id
_entity.type
_entity.pdbx_description
1 polymer ?
#
loop_
_entity_poly.entity_id
_entity_poly.type
_entity_poly.pdbx_seq_one_letter_code
_entity_poly.pdbx_strand_id
1 'polypeptide(L)'
;MNKINLEQKLSLINDHWNPRIVGELNGQYLKLVKFQGPFTWHHHDNEDEMFLVVKGRFRMEFRDSQNGPAESTPDKEIWLEEGEFCIVPRGMEHRPVAEQECHVLLFEPATTLNTGNVQDDFTVPVLDWI
;
A
#
# COMPACT_ATOMS: atom_id res chain seq x y z
N MET A 1 16.08 -13.36 -17.68
CA MET A 1 15.30 -12.12 -17.51
C MET A 1 13.87 -12.37 -17.97
N ASN A 2 12.90 -12.17 -17.08
CA ASN A 2 11.50 -12.45 -17.36
C ASN A 2 10.72 -11.15 -17.48
N LYS A 3 9.77 -11.14 -18.42
CA LYS A 3 8.81 -10.05 -18.57
C LYS A 3 7.65 -10.28 -17.58
N ILE A 4 7.29 -9.25 -16.81
CA ILE A 4 6.17 -9.30 -15.88
C ILE A 4 5.01 -8.48 -16.48
N ASN A 5 3.84 -9.11 -16.57
CA ASN A 5 2.61 -8.45 -17.01
C ASN A 5 1.75 -8.20 -15.78
N LEU A 6 1.48 -6.94 -15.46
CA LEU A 6 0.77 -6.56 -14.24
C LEU A 6 -0.67 -7.07 -14.22
N GLU A 7 -1.38 -6.96 -15.35
CA GLU A 7 -2.76 -7.42 -15.44
C GLU A 7 -2.85 -8.94 -15.20
N GLN A 8 -1.93 -9.69 -15.78
CA GLN A 8 -1.85 -11.14 -15.63
C GLN A 8 -1.59 -11.52 -14.17
N LYS A 9 -0.66 -10.81 -13.50
CA LYS A 9 -0.37 -11.06 -12.08
C LYS A 9 -1.55 -10.68 -11.20
N LEU A 10 -2.19 -9.55 -11.47
CA LEU A 10 -3.38 -9.11 -10.74
C LEU A 10 -4.53 -10.11 -10.85
N SER A 11 -4.65 -10.81 -11.98
CA SER A 11 -5.68 -11.84 -12.13
C SER A 11 -5.53 -13.01 -11.17
N LEU A 12 -4.35 -13.18 -10.57
CA LEU A 12 -4.07 -14.24 -9.59
C LEU A 12 -4.42 -13.81 -8.15
N ILE A 13 -4.75 -12.53 -7.93
CA ILE A 13 -5.05 -11.99 -6.59
C ILE A 13 -6.57 -11.93 -6.43
N ASN A 14 -7.09 -12.62 -5.42
CA ASN A 14 -8.53 -12.73 -5.17
C ASN A 14 -8.95 -12.21 -3.79
N ASP A 15 -8.03 -11.58 -3.07
CA ASP A 15 -8.29 -11.01 -1.75
C ASP A 15 -7.92 -9.52 -1.73
N HIS A 16 -8.08 -8.89 -0.59
CA HIS A 16 -7.77 -7.48 -0.39
C HIS A 16 -6.70 -7.31 0.70
N TRP A 17 -5.93 -6.24 0.61
CA TRP A 17 -4.95 -5.83 1.62
C TRP A 17 -3.84 -6.87 1.88
N ASN A 18 -3.60 -7.75 0.95
CA ASN A 18 -2.58 -8.79 1.04
C ASN A 18 -1.62 -8.67 -0.14
N PRO A 19 -0.54 -7.88 0.00
CA PRO A 19 0.40 -7.65 -1.10
C PRO A 19 1.12 -8.92 -1.52
N ARG A 20 1.37 -9.04 -2.83
CA ARG A 20 2.20 -10.12 -3.42
C ARG A 20 3.42 -9.50 -4.05
N ILE A 21 4.56 -10.15 -3.87
CA ILE A 21 5.83 -9.70 -4.46
C ILE A 21 5.89 -10.19 -5.90
N VAL A 22 6.13 -9.27 -6.84
CA VAL A 22 6.27 -9.59 -8.26
C VAL A 22 7.66 -9.32 -8.81
N GLY A 23 8.51 -8.65 -8.07
CA GLY A 23 9.88 -8.36 -8.48
C GLY A 23 10.71 -7.76 -7.37
N GLU A 24 12.02 -7.80 -7.58
CA GLU A 24 12.99 -7.22 -6.64
C GLU A 24 14.11 -6.55 -7.42
N LEU A 25 14.51 -5.36 -6.99
CA LEU A 25 15.70 -4.70 -7.51
C LEU A 25 16.34 -3.86 -6.41
N ASN A 26 17.66 -4.01 -6.24
CA ASN A 26 18.46 -3.22 -5.30
C ASN A 26 17.90 -3.20 -3.87
N GLY A 27 17.36 -4.36 -3.39
CA GLY A 27 16.79 -4.45 -2.06
C GLY A 27 15.40 -3.86 -1.91
N GLN A 28 14.78 -3.46 -3.02
CA GLN A 28 13.41 -2.97 -3.05
C GLN A 28 12.50 -4.03 -3.65
N TYR A 29 11.27 -4.12 -3.15
CA TYR A 29 10.25 -4.99 -3.72
C TYR A 29 9.26 -4.20 -4.56
N LEU A 30 8.86 -4.81 -5.66
CA LEU A 30 7.65 -4.44 -6.41
C LEU A 30 6.55 -5.38 -5.95
N LYS A 31 5.45 -4.82 -5.44
CA LYS A 31 4.33 -5.59 -4.91
C LYS A 31 3.05 -5.17 -5.61
N LEU A 32 2.13 -6.12 -5.79
CA LEU A 32 0.78 -5.83 -6.26
C LEU A 32 -0.21 -6.16 -5.16
N VAL A 33 -1.21 -5.31 -5.02
CA VAL A 33 -2.23 -5.47 -3.99
C VAL A 33 -3.55 -4.88 -4.49
N LYS A 34 -4.66 -5.43 -4.01
CA LYS A 34 -6.00 -4.88 -4.26
C LYS A 34 -6.50 -4.24 -2.98
N PHE A 35 -6.94 -2.99 -3.11
CA PHE A 35 -7.51 -2.22 -2.02
C PHE A 35 -9.03 -2.24 -2.12
N GLN A 36 -9.71 -2.33 -0.98
CA GLN A 36 -11.14 -2.07 -0.87
C GLN A 36 -11.48 -1.71 0.56
N GLY A 37 -12.21 -0.61 0.73
CA GLY A 37 -12.53 -0.06 2.04
C GLY A 37 -11.34 0.66 2.66
N PRO A 38 -11.43 1.00 3.95
CA PRO A 38 -10.34 1.65 4.69
C PRO A 38 -9.31 0.65 5.19
N PHE A 39 -8.04 1.04 5.10
CA PHE A 39 -6.95 0.34 5.76
C PHE A 39 -6.79 0.85 7.19
N THR A 40 -5.77 0.37 7.89
CA THR A 40 -5.45 0.86 9.24
C THR A 40 -4.55 2.08 9.18
N TRP A 41 -4.69 3.00 10.17
CA TRP A 41 -3.76 4.10 10.36
C TRP A 41 -2.42 3.54 10.83
N HIS A 42 -1.33 3.94 10.17
CA HIS A 42 0.01 3.45 10.51
C HIS A 42 1.08 4.36 9.92
N HIS A 43 2.33 4.11 10.32
CA HIS A 43 3.52 4.71 9.74
C HIS A 43 4.65 3.70 9.69
N HIS A 44 5.66 3.98 8.90
CA HIS A 44 6.88 3.19 8.82
C HIS A 44 8.04 4.06 9.31
N ASP A 45 8.78 3.59 10.31
CA ASP A 45 9.86 4.39 10.90
C ASP A 45 11.06 4.54 9.97
N ASN A 46 11.31 3.53 9.13
CA ASN A 46 12.56 3.43 8.37
C ASN A 46 12.37 3.35 6.85
N GLU A 47 11.14 3.30 6.35
CA GLU A 47 10.88 3.07 4.93
C GLU A 47 10.00 4.15 4.34
N ASP A 48 10.39 4.64 3.15
CA ASP A 48 9.50 5.40 2.27
C ASP A 48 8.73 4.40 1.42
N GLU A 49 7.50 4.73 1.05
CA GLU A 49 6.66 3.86 0.23
C GLU A 49 6.13 4.60 -0.98
N MET A 50 6.21 3.98 -2.16
CA MET A 50 5.55 4.49 -3.36
C MET A 50 4.28 3.69 -3.63
N PHE A 51 3.18 4.39 -3.90
CA PHE A 51 1.89 3.82 -4.27
C PHE A 51 1.54 4.32 -5.68
N LEU A 52 1.39 3.40 -6.63
CA LEU A 52 1.01 3.71 -8.01
C LEU A 52 -0.33 3.03 -8.31
N VAL A 53 -1.32 3.79 -8.76
CA VAL A 53 -2.61 3.21 -9.16
C VAL A 53 -2.49 2.60 -10.55
N VAL A 54 -2.75 1.29 -10.64
CA VAL A 54 -2.80 0.54 -11.90
C VAL A 54 -4.22 0.57 -12.47
N LYS A 55 -5.24 0.42 -11.61
CA LYS A 55 -6.65 0.42 -12.03
C LYS A 55 -7.53 0.92 -10.88
N GLY A 56 -8.50 1.77 -11.24
CA GLY A 56 -9.41 2.35 -10.26
C GLY A 56 -8.85 3.64 -9.67
N ARG A 57 -9.21 3.91 -8.43
CA ARG A 57 -8.77 5.11 -7.69
C ARG A 57 -8.84 4.86 -6.21
N PHE A 58 -8.01 5.57 -5.44
CA PHE A 58 -8.12 5.58 -3.99
C PHE A 58 -7.67 6.94 -3.43
N ARG A 59 -8.03 7.22 -2.18
CA ARG A 59 -7.51 8.38 -1.48
C ARG A 59 -6.50 7.96 -0.43
N MET A 60 -5.41 8.68 -0.33
CA MET A 60 -4.44 8.54 0.74
C MET A 60 -4.76 9.61 1.78
N GLU A 61 -5.06 9.18 2.99
CA GLU A 61 -5.34 10.07 4.11
C GLU A 61 -4.10 10.21 5.00
N PHE A 62 -3.84 11.41 5.46
CA PHE A 62 -2.71 11.73 6.33
C PHE A 62 -3.20 12.42 7.60
N ARG A 63 -2.49 12.18 8.68
CA ARG A 63 -2.70 12.91 9.94
C ARG A 63 -1.36 13.12 10.64
N ASP A 64 -1.24 14.24 11.38
CA ASP A 64 -0.01 14.55 12.11
C ASP A 64 0.08 13.79 13.42
N SER A 65 -1.08 13.46 14.03
CA SER A 65 -1.14 12.80 15.33
C SER A 65 -0.99 11.30 15.17
N GLN A 66 0.17 10.77 15.54
CA GLN A 66 0.38 9.34 15.62
C GLN A 66 -0.37 8.78 16.83
N ASN A 67 -0.87 7.54 16.71
CA ASN A 67 -1.60 6.83 17.76
C ASN A 67 -2.91 7.50 18.20
N GLY A 68 -3.45 8.39 17.36
CA GLY A 68 -4.76 8.95 17.59
C GLY A 68 -5.89 7.94 17.32
N PRO A 69 -7.14 8.29 17.67
CA PRO A 69 -8.29 7.42 17.42
C PRO A 69 -8.44 7.11 15.92
N ALA A 70 -8.87 5.87 15.60
CA ALA A 70 -9.07 5.43 14.21
C ALA A 70 -10.11 6.29 13.47
N GLU A 71 -11.06 6.87 14.22
CA GLU A 71 -12.14 7.71 13.67
C GLU A 71 -11.73 9.19 13.53
N SER A 72 -10.47 9.53 13.83
CA SER A 72 -10.01 10.91 13.67
C SER A 72 -10.17 11.37 12.22
N THR A 73 -10.65 12.61 12.06
CA THR A 73 -10.67 13.24 10.75
C THR A 73 -9.24 13.40 10.24
N PRO A 74 -8.94 13.00 8.99
CA PRO A 74 -7.61 13.21 8.45
C PRO A 74 -7.31 14.70 8.30
N ASP A 75 -6.04 15.08 8.51
CA ASP A 75 -5.60 16.46 8.32
C ASP A 75 -5.52 16.80 6.84
N LYS A 76 -5.26 15.82 6.01
CA LYS A 76 -5.10 15.98 4.56
C LYS A 76 -5.45 14.67 3.86
N GLU A 77 -5.96 14.79 2.65
CA GLU A 77 -6.13 13.65 1.77
C GLU A 77 -5.72 14.03 0.34
N ILE A 78 -5.21 13.06 -0.39
CA ILE A 78 -4.97 13.18 -1.83
C ILE A 78 -5.63 11.99 -2.53
N TRP A 79 -6.22 12.28 -3.70
CA TRP A 79 -6.80 11.25 -4.56
C TRP A 79 -5.79 10.87 -5.64
N LEU A 80 -5.70 9.56 -5.89
CA LEU A 80 -4.84 9.01 -6.93
C LEU A 80 -5.71 8.28 -7.93
N GLU A 81 -5.53 8.64 -9.21
CA GLU A 81 -6.20 8.04 -10.35
C GLU A 81 -5.24 7.11 -11.10
N GLU A 82 -5.73 6.37 -12.08
CA GLU A 82 -4.89 5.46 -12.88
C GLU A 82 -3.68 6.18 -13.45
N GLY A 83 -2.50 5.57 -13.30
CA GLY A 83 -1.24 6.13 -13.78
C GLY A 83 -0.61 7.17 -12.86
N GLU A 84 -1.23 7.47 -11.72
CA GLU A 84 -0.70 8.42 -10.76
C GLU A 84 -0.06 7.70 -9.58
N PHE A 85 0.97 8.30 -9.01
CA PHE A 85 1.62 7.75 -7.81
C PHE A 85 1.90 8.83 -6.78
N CYS A 86 2.07 8.41 -5.54
CA CYS A 86 2.63 9.24 -4.50
C CYS A 86 3.71 8.46 -3.75
N ILE A 87 4.60 9.20 -3.09
CA ILE A 87 5.59 8.63 -2.19
C ILE A 87 5.26 9.13 -0.79
N VAL A 88 4.97 8.18 0.12
CA VAL A 88 4.75 8.48 1.52
C VAL A 88 6.10 8.40 2.22
N PRO A 89 6.61 9.51 2.77
CA PRO A 89 7.90 9.48 3.45
C PRO A 89 7.79 8.73 4.79
N ARG A 90 8.91 8.17 5.22
CA ARG A 90 9.00 7.51 6.53
C ARG A 90 8.51 8.42 7.64
N GLY A 91 7.86 7.85 8.64
CA GLY A 91 7.33 8.57 9.79
C GLY A 91 5.98 9.24 9.58
N MET A 92 5.48 9.31 8.35
CA MET A 92 4.19 9.94 8.04
C MET A 92 3.04 8.99 8.35
N GLU A 93 2.19 9.36 9.29
CA GLU A 93 0.98 8.60 9.62
C GLU A 93 -0.01 8.70 8.47
N HIS A 94 -0.43 7.56 7.94
CA HIS A 94 -1.28 7.52 6.76
C HIS A 94 -2.21 6.32 6.75
N ARG A 95 -3.22 6.40 5.88
CA ARG A 95 -4.20 5.34 5.67
C ARG A 95 -4.75 5.42 4.26
N PRO A 96 -4.55 4.41 3.41
CA PRO A 96 -5.25 4.34 2.12
C PRO A 96 -6.71 3.92 2.32
N VAL A 97 -7.60 4.50 1.52
CA VAL A 97 -9.03 4.18 1.52
C VAL A 97 -9.52 4.10 0.09
N ALA A 98 -10.07 2.95 -0.29
CA ALA A 98 -10.64 2.74 -1.62
C ALA A 98 -12.13 2.45 -1.49
N GLU A 99 -12.97 3.33 -2.04
CA GLU A 99 -14.42 3.15 -1.99
C GLU A 99 -14.86 1.95 -2.85
N GLN A 100 -14.17 1.73 -3.96
CA GLN A 100 -14.32 0.56 -4.82
C GLN A 100 -12.96 -0.10 -5.00
N GLU A 101 -12.93 -1.37 -5.42
CA GLU A 101 -11.69 -2.09 -5.60
C GLU A 101 -10.71 -1.31 -6.47
N CYS A 102 -9.49 -1.16 -5.96
CA CYS A 102 -8.41 -0.44 -6.63
C CYS A 102 -7.17 -1.33 -6.67
N HIS A 103 -6.53 -1.42 -7.84
CA HIS A 103 -5.32 -2.21 -8.04
C HIS A 103 -4.10 -1.30 -7.94
N VAL A 104 -3.18 -1.63 -7.06
CA VAL A 104 -2.05 -0.77 -6.69
C VAL A 104 -0.73 -1.52 -6.82
N LEU A 105 0.26 -0.84 -7.38
CA LEU A 105 1.65 -1.28 -7.36
C LEU A 105 2.37 -0.52 -6.23
N LEU A 106 3.00 -1.26 -5.34
CA LEU A 106 3.85 -0.72 -4.29
C LEU A 106 5.32 -0.92 -4.69
N PHE A 107 6.15 0.09 -4.43
CA PHE A 107 7.59 0.00 -4.57
C PHE A 107 8.21 0.50 -3.27
N GLU A 108 8.90 -0.40 -2.56
CA GLU A 108 9.34 -0.12 -1.18
C GLU A 108 10.46 -1.08 -0.76
N PRO A 109 11.25 -0.74 0.26
CA PRO A 109 12.27 -1.66 0.76
C PRO A 109 11.69 -3.01 1.16
N ALA A 110 12.48 -4.07 0.95
CA ALA A 110 12.07 -5.44 1.27
C ALA A 110 11.74 -5.64 2.77
N THR A 111 12.21 -4.74 3.62
CA THR A 111 11.98 -4.78 5.07
C THR A 111 10.62 -4.24 5.50
N THR A 112 9.84 -3.67 4.57
CA THR A 112 8.59 -2.97 4.91
C THR A 112 7.49 -3.95 5.31
N LEU A 113 6.99 -3.83 6.55
CA LEU A 113 5.79 -4.54 7.00
C LEU A 113 4.56 -3.76 6.53
N ASN A 114 3.56 -4.45 5.98
CA ASN A 114 2.41 -3.79 5.36
C ASN A 114 1.63 -2.85 6.30
N THR A 115 1.58 -3.16 7.59
CA THR A 115 0.90 -2.33 8.60
C THR A 115 1.88 -1.50 9.45
N GLY A 116 3.15 -1.45 9.06
CA GLY A 116 4.16 -0.61 9.72
C GLY A 116 4.29 -0.87 11.22
N ASN A 117 4.02 0.16 12.01
CA ASN A 117 4.13 0.12 13.48
C ASN A 117 2.96 -0.56 14.17
N VAL A 118 1.92 -0.96 13.42
CA VAL A 118 0.68 -1.55 13.98
C VAL A 118 0.66 -3.04 13.66
N GLN A 119 0.09 -3.82 14.58
CA GLN A 119 -0.17 -5.24 14.35
C GLN A 119 -1.66 -5.48 14.60
N ASP A 120 -2.39 -5.85 13.56
CA ASP A 120 -3.84 -6.08 13.60
C ASP A 120 -4.24 -7.14 12.57
N ASP A 121 -5.54 -7.24 12.28
CA ASP A 121 -6.07 -8.25 11.35
C ASP A 121 -5.58 -8.05 9.91
N PHE A 122 -5.11 -6.86 9.55
CA PHE A 122 -4.55 -6.58 8.23
C PHE A 122 -3.08 -7.01 8.10
N THR A 123 -2.39 -7.27 9.20
CA THR A 123 -0.94 -7.54 9.18
C THR A 123 -0.63 -8.85 8.48
N VAL A 124 0.25 -8.80 7.48
CA VAL A 124 0.76 -9.97 6.75
C VAL A 124 2.28 -9.99 6.92
N PRO A 125 2.80 -10.79 7.88
CA PRO A 125 4.23 -10.75 8.21
C PRO A 125 5.13 -11.32 7.12
N VAL A 126 4.64 -12.28 6.33
CA VAL A 126 5.39 -12.90 5.24
C VAL A 126 4.53 -12.88 3.99
N LEU A 127 5.05 -12.23 2.94
CA LEU A 127 4.34 -12.08 1.67
C LEU A 127 4.70 -13.21 0.71
N ASP A 128 3.71 -13.62 -0.08
CA ASP A 128 3.92 -14.59 -1.15
C ASP A 128 4.47 -13.91 -2.41
N TRP A 129 5.29 -14.65 -3.14
CA TRP A 129 5.72 -14.32 -4.50
C TRP A 129 4.73 -14.92 -5.49
N ILE A 130 4.46 -14.20 -6.55
CA ILE A 130 3.62 -14.71 -7.64
C ILE A 130 4.23 -14.53 -9.03
#